data_e585dec8da1c091fb4dd3efc7da426b7
#
_entry.id   e585dec8da1c091fb4dd3efc7da426b7
#
_cell.length_a   1.000
_cell.length_b   1.000
_cell.length_c   1.000
_cell.angle_alpha   90.00
_cell.angle_beta   90.00
_cell.angle_gamma   90.00
#
_symmetry.space_group_name_H-M   'P 1'
#
loop_
_entity.id
_entity.type
_entity.pdbx_description
1 polymer ?
#
loop_
_entity_poly.entity_id
_entity_poly.type
_entity_poly.pdbx_seq_one_letter_code
_entity_poly.pdbx_strand_id
1 'polypeptide(L)'
;MPLDDAPVGHSPLGGSATHRFMKCPGSVTLSRGTEDDESEHAARGTAAHKLGELCLITVRDAWTFIGEEIAEGFKVDKDMADAVQVYVDWIRKEFGRHLANTESTLIEHHFHCPTLHPLYYGSLDFGRINLVKRELTIVDYKHGMGVVVE
;
A
#
# COMPACT_ATOMS: atom_id res chain seq x y z
N MET A 1 -0.40 -16.22 14.77
CA MET A 1 -0.24 -16.91 13.48
C MET A 1 0.85 -16.18 12.71
N PRO A 2 1.95 -16.80 12.31
CA PRO A 2 3.00 -16.11 11.58
C PRO A 2 2.45 -15.62 10.24
N LEU A 3 2.62 -14.34 9.93
CA LEU A 3 2.18 -13.70 8.70
C LEU A 3 3.21 -13.84 7.56
N ASP A 4 4.29 -14.61 7.80
CA ASP A 4 5.48 -14.64 6.95
C ASP A 4 5.39 -15.55 5.70
N ASP A 5 4.28 -16.25 5.49
CA ASP A 5 4.11 -17.17 4.35
C ASP A 5 3.21 -16.62 3.23
N ALA A 6 2.95 -15.31 3.19
CA ALA A 6 2.18 -14.73 2.10
C ALA A 6 3.00 -14.79 0.79
N PRO A 7 2.41 -15.25 -0.32
CA PRO A 7 3.09 -15.23 -1.61
C PRO A 7 3.49 -13.80 -2.00
N VAL A 8 4.66 -13.64 -2.61
CA VAL A 8 5.16 -12.34 -3.09
C VAL A 8 4.42 -11.97 -4.38
N GLY A 9 4.06 -10.70 -4.53
CA GLY A 9 3.42 -10.14 -5.72
C GLY A 9 1.93 -9.86 -5.57
N HIS A 10 1.29 -9.50 -6.69
CA HIS A 10 -0.13 -9.18 -6.71
C HIS A 10 -1.00 -10.44 -6.69
N SER A 11 -1.90 -10.52 -5.71
CA SER A 11 -2.88 -11.61 -5.67
C SER A 11 -3.94 -11.41 -6.73
N PRO A 12 -4.30 -12.47 -7.50
CA PRO A 12 -5.43 -12.43 -8.41
C PRO A 12 -6.78 -12.26 -7.69
N LEU A 13 -6.82 -12.53 -6.38
CA LEU A 13 -7.98 -12.34 -5.50
C LEU A 13 -7.73 -11.25 -4.44
N GLY A 14 -6.72 -10.43 -4.59
CA GLY A 14 -6.42 -9.32 -3.69
C GLY A 14 -7.48 -8.20 -3.72
N GLY A 15 -7.39 -7.28 -2.77
CA GLY A 15 -8.35 -6.18 -2.63
C GLY A 15 -8.53 -5.35 -3.91
N SER A 16 -7.44 -5.01 -4.58
CA SER A 16 -7.43 -4.25 -5.84
C SER A 16 -8.11 -4.98 -7.02
N ALA A 17 -8.15 -6.32 -6.99
CA ALA A 17 -8.80 -7.14 -8.02
C ALA A 17 -10.28 -7.43 -7.72
N THR A 18 -10.78 -7.07 -6.53
CA THR A 18 -12.11 -7.46 -6.03
C THR A 18 -13.22 -7.05 -6.99
N HIS A 19 -13.24 -5.80 -7.44
CA HIS A 19 -14.27 -5.32 -8.36
C HIS A 19 -14.31 -6.12 -9.67
N ARG A 20 -13.15 -6.53 -10.19
CA ARG A 20 -13.02 -7.30 -11.42
C ARG A 20 -13.55 -8.72 -11.26
N PHE A 21 -13.10 -9.47 -10.25
CA PHE A 21 -13.52 -10.86 -10.08
C PHE A 21 -14.95 -11.00 -9.55
N MET A 22 -15.45 -10.03 -8.81
CA MET A 22 -16.86 -10.01 -8.39
C MET A 22 -17.80 -9.81 -9.57
N LYS A 23 -17.43 -9.00 -10.57
CA LYS A 23 -18.20 -8.83 -11.82
C LYS A 23 -18.00 -9.97 -12.82
N CYS A 24 -16.80 -10.50 -12.92
CA CYS A 24 -16.45 -11.55 -13.86
C CYS A 24 -15.51 -12.58 -13.20
N PRO A 25 -16.04 -13.63 -12.56
CA PRO A 25 -15.21 -14.66 -11.92
C PRO A 25 -14.20 -15.31 -12.87
N GLY A 26 -14.53 -15.44 -14.16
CA GLY A 26 -13.63 -15.95 -15.19
C GLY A 26 -12.39 -15.10 -15.41
N SER A 27 -12.40 -13.83 -15.01
CA SER A 27 -11.25 -12.92 -15.14
C SER A 27 -10.02 -13.41 -14.39
N VAL A 28 -10.20 -14.15 -13.29
CA VAL A 28 -9.10 -14.72 -12.49
C VAL A 28 -8.31 -15.74 -13.34
N THR A 29 -9.04 -16.58 -14.08
CA THR A 29 -8.42 -17.59 -14.95
C THR A 29 -7.80 -16.96 -16.19
N LEU A 30 -8.46 -15.99 -16.79
CA LEU A 30 -8.00 -15.28 -17.98
C LEU A 30 -6.74 -14.43 -17.73
N SER A 31 -6.58 -13.91 -16.52
CA SER A 31 -5.40 -13.12 -16.15
C SER A 31 -4.20 -13.99 -15.73
N ARG A 32 -4.35 -15.32 -15.66
CA ARG A 32 -3.21 -16.20 -15.37
C ARG A 32 -2.24 -16.22 -16.55
N GLY A 33 -0.99 -15.83 -16.27
CA GLY A 33 0.08 -15.85 -17.28
C GLY A 33 0.14 -14.60 -18.17
N THR A 34 -0.67 -13.56 -17.90
CA THR A 34 -0.35 -12.23 -18.41
C THR A 34 0.81 -11.69 -17.57
N GLU A 35 1.94 -11.43 -18.22
CA GLU A 35 3.03 -10.69 -17.59
C GLU A 35 2.49 -9.29 -17.28
N ASP A 36 2.57 -8.87 -16.01
CA ASP A 36 2.43 -7.47 -15.67
C ASP A 36 3.69 -6.77 -16.18
N ASP A 37 3.60 -6.11 -17.33
CA ASP A 37 4.62 -5.14 -17.73
C ASP A 37 4.63 -4.05 -16.64
N GLU A 38 5.65 -4.10 -15.79
CA GLU A 38 5.86 -3.10 -14.76
C GLU A 38 6.16 -1.77 -15.45
N SER A 39 5.12 -0.98 -15.67
CA SER A 39 5.28 0.33 -16.29
C SER A 39 6.10 1.21 -15.35
N GLU A 40 6.86 2.16 -15.91
CA GLU A 40 7.60 3.17 -15.14
C GLU A 40 6.69 3.87 -14.11
N HIS A 41 5.40 4.04 -14.43
CA HIS A 41 4.40 4.59 -13.52
C HIS A 41 4.12 3.67 -12.32
N ALA A 42 4.08 2.35 -12.53
CA ALA A 42 3.88 1.40 -11.43
C ALA A 42 5.09 1.37 -10.51
N ALA A 43 6.30 1.36 -11.06
CA ALA A 43 7.54 1.41 -10.29
C ALA A 43 7.67 2.73 -9.50
N ARG A 44 7.29 3.87 -10.10
CA ARG A 44 7.22 5.16 -9.39
C ARG A 44 6.18 5.13 -8.26
N GLY A 45 5.04 4.48 -8.47
CA GLY A 45 4.03 4.25 -7.43
C GLY A 45 4.59 3.47 -6.26
N THR A 46 5.27 2.37 -6.52
CA THR A 46 5.94 1.54 -5.50
C THR A 46 6.98 2.34 -4.70
N ALA A 47 7.77 3.18 -5.36
CA ALA A 47 8.72 4.07 -4.71
C ALA A 47 8.01 5.10 -3.80
N ALA A 48 6.88 5.65 -4.23
CA ALA A 48 6.10 6.60 -3.44
C ALA A 48 5.49 5.95 -2.18
N HIS A 49 4.99 4.71 -2.27
CA HIS A 49 4.54 3.94 -1.10
C HIS A 49 5.69 3.71 -0.12
N LYS A 50 6.86 3.32 -0.62
CA LYS A 50 8.06 3.13 0.21
C LYS A 50 8.49 4.42 0.91
N LEU A 51 8.38 5.57 0.24
CA LEU A 51 8.64 6.87 0.87
C LEU A 51 7.63 7.15 1.99
N GLY A 52 6.35 6.88 1.76
CA GLY A 52 5.29 7.02 2.77
C GLY A 52 5.56 6.17 4.02
N GLU A 53 5.90 4.91 3.83
CA GLU A 53 6.31 4.00 4.90
C GLU A 53 7.47 4.58 5.71
N LEU A 54 8.56 4.97 5.03
CA LEU A 54 9.74 5.53 5.69
C LEU A 54 9.41 6.79 6.49
N CYS A 55 8.58 7.69 5.95
CA CYS A 55 8.15 8.90 6.65
C CYS A 55 7.40 8.57 7.93
N LEU A 56 6.46 7.62 7.88
CA LEU A 56 5.64 7.24 9.03
C LEU A 56 6.48 6.55 10.12
N ILE A 57 7.33 5.61 9.75
CA ILE A 57 8.15 4.83 10.69
C ILE A 57 9.26 5.69 11.30
N THR A 58 9.95 6.51 10.50
CA THR A 58 11.09 7.31 10.98
C THR A 58 10.68 8.67 11.55
N VAL A 59 9.40 9.03 11.44
CA VAL A 59 8.86 10.34 11.85
C VAL A 59 9.52 11.52 11.11
N ARG A 60 10.07 11.26 9.91
CA ARG A 60 10.67 12.28 9.04
C ARG A 60 9.65 12.76 8.02
N ASP A 61 9.82 13.99 7.54
CA ASP A 61 9.00 14.54 6.46
C ASP A 61 9.57 14.11 5.09
N ALA A 62 8.69 13.93 4.10
CA ALA A 62 9.06 13.39 2.79
C ALA A 62 10.13 14.25 2.09
N TRP A 63 10.11 15.57 2.29
CA TRP A 63 11.10 16.49 1.73
C TRP A 63 12.54 16.23 2.19
N THR A 64 12.71 15.60 3.37
CA THR A 64 14.04 15.26 3.89
C THR A 64 14.71 14.13 3.12
N PHE A 65 13.95 13.42 2.29
CA PHE A 65 14.44 12.34 1.45
C PHE A 65 14.75 12.75 0.00
N ILE A 66 14.52 14.03 -0.38
CA ILE A 66 14.77 14.50 -1.74
C ILE A 66 16.23 14.23 -2.14
N GLY A 67 16.41 13.54 -3.27
CA GLY A 67 17.70 13.09 -3.79
C GLY A 67 18.18 11.74 -3.26
N GLU A 68 17.57 11.20 -2.20
CA GLU A 68 17.86 9.84 -1.73
C GLU A 68 17.20 8.81 -2.67
N GLU A 69 17.88 7.67 -2.90
CA GLU A 69 17.33 6.53 -3.60
C GLU A 69 16.63 5.62 -2.58
N ILE A 70 15.31 5.45 -2.74
CA ILE A 70 14.46 4.69 -1.80
C ILE A 70 13.96 3.37 -2.37
N ALA A 71 14.06 3.20 -3.69
CA ALA A 71 13.78 1.99 -4.43
C ALA A 71 14.74 1.92 -5.62
N GLU A 72 14.98 0.73 -6.14
CA GLU A 72 15.94 0.52 -7.23
C GLU A 72 15.63 1.45 -8.44
N GLY A 73 16.60 2.31 -8.76
CA GLY A 73 16.51 3.29 -9.84
C GLY A 73 15.60 4.50 -9.58
N PHE A 74 14.98 4.62 -8.40
CA PHE A 74 14.08 5.74 -8.08
C PHE A 74 14.63 6.63 -6.97
N LYS A 75 14.99 7.84 -7.36
CA LYS A 75 15.33 8.92 -6.42
C LYS A 75 14.09 9.75 -6.14
N VAL A 76 13.97 10.15 -4.88
CA VAL A 76 12.89 11.07 -4.46
C VAL A 76 13.10 12.43 -5.14
N ASP A 77 12.17 12.81 -5.97
CA ASP A 77 12.07 14.16 -6.51
C ASP A 77 11.07 15.01 -5.67
N LYS A 78 11.02 16.30 -6.00
CA LYS A 78 10.15 17.25 -5.29
C LYS A 78 8.67 16.89 -5.45
N ASP A 79 8.23 16.48 -6.63
CA ASP A 79 6.82 16.19 -6.91
C ASP A 79 6.35 14.95 -6.14
N MET A 80 7.20 13.92 -6.08
CA MET A 80 6.94 12.75 -5.24
C MET A 80 6.89 13.12 -3.76
N ALA A 81 7.85 13.92 -3.27
CA ALA A 81 7.89 14.34 -1.88
C ALA A 81 6.66 15.17 -1.51
N ASP A 82 6.24 16.13 -2.34
CA ASP A 82 5.05 16.95 -2.10
C ASP A 82 3.79 16.08 -2.03
N ALA A 83 3.62 15.13 -2.96
CA ALA A 83 2.46 14.25 -2.99
C ALA A 83 2.41 13.30 -1.78
N VAL A 84 3.53 12.67 -1.43
CA VAL A 84 3.61 11.76 -0.27
C VAL A 84 3.42 12.52 1.04
N GLN A 85 3.93 13.76 1.13
CA GLN A 85 3.76 14.57 2.34
C GLN A 85 2.29 14.82 2.67
N VAL A 86 1.44 15.03 1.66
CA VAL A 86 -0.02 15.19 1.89
C VAL A 86 -0.62 13.97 2.58
N TYR A 87 -0.27 12.77 2.12
CA TYR A 87 -0.69 11.51 2.75
C TYR A 87 -0.17 11.39 4.19
N VAL A 88 1.12 11.66 4.40
CA VAL A 88 1.78 11.58 5.71
C VAL A 88 1.17 12.58 6.69
N ASP A 89 0.92 13.81 6.25
CA ASP A 89 0.33 14.86 7.09
C ASP A 89 -1.09 14.51 7.51
N TRP A 90 -1.89 13.93 6.58
CA TRP A 90 -3.24 13.50 6.89
C TRP A 90 -3.23 12.39 7.96
N ILE A 91 -2.39 11.35 7.78
CA ILE A 91 -2.24 10.26 8.76
C ILE A 91 -1.83 10.80 10.14
N ARG A 92 -0.82 11.68 10.17
CA ARG A 92 -0.31 12.26 11.41
C ARG A 92 -1.34 13.14 12.12
N LYS A 93 -2.14 13.86 11.37
CA LYS A 93 -3.23 14.68 11.90
C LYS A 93 -4.30 13.83 12.59
N GLU A 94 -4.70 12.73 11.95
CA GLU A 94 -5.79 11.88 12.45
C GLU A 94 -5.35 10.91 13.55
N PHE A 95 -4.10 10.38 13.50
CA PHE A 95 -3.65 9.28 14.36
C PHE A 95 -2.44 9.62 15.22
N GLY A 96 -1.89 10.81 15.08
CA GLY A 96 -0.69 11.26 15.79
C GLY A 96 0.60 11.09 14.99
N ARG A 97 1.66 11.76 15.47
CA ARG A 97 2.93 11.85 14.75
C ARG A 97 3.84 10.62 14.95
N HIS A 98 3.79 10.03 16.14
CA HIS A 98 4.64 8.89 16.50
C HIS A 98 3.89 7.59 16.29
N LEU A 99 4.00 7.07 15.08
CA LEU A 99 3.38 5.81 14.69
C LEU A 99 4.46 4.72 14.62
N ALA A 100 4.10 3.52 15.01
CA ALA A 100 4.91 2.34 14.85
C ALA A 100 3.99 1.17 14.47
N ASN A 101 4.52 0.20 13.73
CA ASN A 101 3.79 -1.03 13.49
C ASN A 101 3.51 -1.76 14.82
N THR A 102 2.24 -1.96 15.11
CA THR A 102 1.74 -2.61 16.32
C THR A 102 0.51 -3.43 15.95
N GLU A 103 -0.05 -4.17 16.90
CA GLU A 103 -1.32 -4.86 16.70
C GLU A 103 -2.50 -3.93 16.35
N SER A 104 -2.36 -2.64 16.64
CA SER A 104 -3.42 -1.64 16.38
C SER A 104 -3.07 -0.63 15.29
N THR A 105 -1.83 -0.60 14.81
CA THR A 105 -1.35 0.29 13.73
C THR A 105 -0.56 -0.53 12.73
N LEU A 106 -1.03 -0.57 11.51
CA LEU A 106 -0.47 -1.35 10.41
C LEU A 106 0.06 -0.37 9.35
N ILE A 107 1.33 -0.49 8.97
CA ILE A 107 1.98 0.35 7.96
C ILE A 107 2.61 -0.60 6.94
N GLU A 108 2.26 -0.48 5.65
CA GLU A 108 2.66 -1.38 4.56
C GLU A 108 2.55 -2.86 4.99
N HIS A 109 1.40 -3.19 5.54
CA HIS A 109 1.18 -4.48 6.17
C HIS A 109 0.67 -5.52 5.18
N HIS A 110 1.37 -6.64 5.09
CA HIS A 110 0.94 -7.79 4.29
C HIS A 110 0.01 -8.68 5.10
N PHE A 111 -1.02 -9.19 4.45
CA PHE A 111 -1.95 -10.15 5.04
C PHE A 111 -2.17 -11.34 4.11
N HIS A 112 -2.42 -12.50 4.70
CA HIS A 112 -2.79 -13.72 3.98
C HIS A 112 -3.91 -14.43 4.75
N CYS A 113 -4.99 -14.74 4.07
CA CYS A 113 -6.15 -15.43 4.67
C CYS A 113 -6.41 -16.79 3.98
N PRO A 114 -5.52 -17.76 4.13
CA PRO A 114 -5.62 -19.06 3.43
C PRO A 114 -6.86 -19.86 3.81
N THR A 115 -7.46 -19.59 4.98
CA THR A 115 -8.72 -20.18 5.40
C THR A 115 -9.92 -19.77 4.54
N LEU A 116 -9.85 -18.60 3.90
CA LEU A 116 -10.84 -18.16 2.92
C LEU A 116 -10.50 -18.70 1.53
N HIS A 117 -9.27 -18.47 1.09
CA HIS A 117 -8.74 -18.99 -0.16
C HIS A 117 -7.21 -18.85 -0.18
N PRO A 118 -6.46 -19.85 -0.70
CA PRO A 118 -4.99 -19.79 -0.76
C PRO A 118 -4.43 -18.57 -1.48
N LEU A 119 -5.17 -18.02 -2.45
CA LEU A 119 -4.80 -16.82 -3.20
C LEU A 119 -5.40 -15.53 -2.60
N TYR A 120 -5.97 -15.57 -1.40
CA TYR A 120 -6.50 -14.37 -0.76
C TYR A 120 -5.43 -13.74 0.14
N TYR A 121 -4.60 -12.93 -0.47
CA TYR A 121 -3.53 -12.17 0.18
C TYR A 121 -3.41 -10.77 -0.44
N GLY A 122 -2.71 -9.88 0.24
CA GLY A 122 -2.49 -8.52 -0.23
C GLY A 122 -1.75 -7.68 0.80
N SER A 123 -1.65 -6.40 0.52
CA SER A 123 -1.10 -5.40 1.42
C SER A 123 -2.09 -4.25 1.60
N LEU A 124 -1.94 -3.54 2.70
CA LEU A 124 -2.58 -2.25 2.95
C LEU A 124 -1.50 -1.23 3.29
N ASP A 125 -1.68 -0.01 2.84
CA ASP A 125 -0.70 1.06 3.03
C ASP A 125 -0.71 1.55 4.48
N PHE A 126 -1.91 1.81 5.01
CA PHE A 126 -2.08 2.15 6.43
C PHE A 126 -3.40 1.61 6.97
N GLY A 127 -3.33 1.03 8.18
CA GLY A 127 -4.49 0.56 8.94
C GLY A 127 -4.45 0.99 10.40
N ARG A 128 -5.60 1.38 10.94
CA ARG A 128 -5.75 1.67 12.36
C ARG A 128 -6.92 0.90 12.95
N ILE A 129 -6.64 0.10 13.96
CA ILE A 129 -7.63 -0.69 14.70
C ILE A 129 -7.92 0.01 16.01
N ASN A 130 -9.18 0.33 16.26
CA ASN A 130 -9.68 0.84 17.53
C ASN A 130 -10.57 -0.22 18.18
N LEU A 131 -10.00 -1.00 19.09
CA LEU A 131 -10.72 -2.09 19.75
C LEU A 131 -11.86 -1.60 20.65
N VAL A 132 -11.73 -0.40 21.24
CA VAL A 132 -12.77 0.17 22.11
C VAL A 132 -14.00 0.55 21.31
N LYS A 133 -13.81 1.20 20.17
CA LYS A 133 -14.89 1.59 19.27
C LYS A 133 -15.28 0.46 18.30
N ARG A 134 -14.51 -0.61 18.19
CA ARG A 134 -14.64 -1.68 17.19
C ARG A 134 -14.61 -1.15 15.76
N GLU A 135 -13.68 -0.23 15.51
CA GLU A 135 -13.50 0.43 14.21
C GLU A 135 -12.16 -0.02 13.60
N LEU A 136 -12.18 -0.26 12.30
CA LEU A 136 -11.00 -0.42 11.46
C LEU A 136 -11.00 0.72 10.43
N THR A 137 -9.97 1.56 10.46
CA THR A 137 -9.75 2.55 9.42
C THR A 137 -8.66 2.03 8.49
N ILE A 138 -8.93 2.01 7.20
CA ILE A 138 -7.95 1.66 6.15
C ILE A 138 -7.76 2.90 5.29
N VAL A 139 -6.50 3.25 5.03
CA VAL A 139 -6.12 4.32 4.12
C VAL A 139 -5.27 3.73 3.02
N ASP A 140 -5.71 3.91 1.79
CA ASP A 140 -5.05 3.45 0.58
C ASP A 140 -4.50 4.67 -0.17
N TYR A 141 -3.20 4.73 -0.35
CA TYR A 141 -2.51 5.82 -1.03
C TYR A 141 -2.41 5.52 -2.53
N LYS A 142 -2.87 6.44 -3.35
CA LYS A 142 -2.72 6.33 -4.81
C LYS A 142 -1.80 7.43 -5.32
N HIS A 143 -0.65 7.02 -5.82
CA HIS A 143 0.31 7.91 -6.46
C HIS A 143 0.11 7.87 -7.98
N GLY A 144 -0.18 9.01 -8.60
CA GLY A 144 -0.36 9.07 -10.05
C GLY A 144 -1.07 10.32 -10.53
N MET A 145 -1.46 10.32 -11.79
CA MET A 145 -2.04 11.47 -12.51
C MET A 145 -3.53 11.74 -12.21
N GLY A 146 -4.04 11.26 -11.07
CA GLY A 146 -5.39 11.62 -10.61
C GLY A 146 -6.52 11.09 -11.49
N VAL A 147 -6.34 9.93 -12.14
CA VAL A 147 -7.46 9.26 -12.80
C VAL A 147 -8.39 8.73 -11.72
N VAL A 148 -9.57 9.33 -11.63
CA VAL A 148 -10.63 8.82 -10.74
C VAL A 148 -11.02 7.44 -11.24
N VAL A 149 -10.78 6.40 -10.43
CA VAL A 149 -11.29 5.06 -10.70
C VAL A 149 -12.71 5.03 -10.13
N GLU A 150 -13.72 5.08 -11.02
CA GLU A 150 -15.12 4.89 -10.66
C GLU A 150 -15.44 3.43 -10.29
#